data_e5c01331db41775e883098bcfe4e8a30
#
_entry.id   e5c01331db41775e883098bcfe4e8a30
#
_cell.length_a   1.000
_cell.length_b   1.000
_cell.length_c   1.000
_cell.angle_alpha   90.00
_cell.angle_beta   90.00
_cell.angle_gamma   90.00
#
_symmetry.space_group_name_H-M   'P 1'
#
loop_
_entity.id
_entity.type
_entity.pdbx_description
1 polymer ?
#
loop_
_entity_poly.entity_id
_entity_poly.type
_entity_poly.pdbx_seq_one_letter_code
_entity_poly.pdbx_strand_id
1 'polypeptide(L)'
;MSTFDEGGFAVLVKDLSQAFDVANTVAPEHLQLMIENPENYLSLIQNAGAVFMGNMAPASVGDYYAGPSHVLPTDRSARFASALTIHDFIKDIHVISMGANALKEAANTIIKIANEEGLEAHAESIRLRIEELNDLA
;
A
#
# COMPACT_ATOMS: atom_id res chain seq x y z
N MET A 1 -20.94 -23.21 -19.98
CA MET A 1 -21.37 -21.86 -19.66
C MET A 1 -20.22 -20.93 -19.95
N SER A 2 -20.44 -19.89 -20.71
CA SER A 2 -19.41 -18.91 -21.03
C SER A 2 -19.30 -17.92 -19.86
N THR A 3 -18.10 -17.51 -19.48
CA THR A 3 -17.84 -16.48 -18.46
C THR A 3 -18.61 -15.19 -18.75
N PHE A 4 -18.89 -14.92 -20.03
CA PHE A 4 -19.68 -13.77 -20.46
C PHE A 4 -21.15 -13.85 -20.08
N ASP A 5 -21.71 -15.03 -19.85
CA ASP A 5 -23.13 -15.18 -19.53
C ASP A 5 -23.44 -14.76 -18.09
N GLU A 6 -22.48 -14.85 -17.19
CA GLU A 6 -22.66 -14.57 -15.76
C GLU A 6 -21.87 -13.33 -15.26
N GLY A 7 -20.78 -12.96 -15.92
CA GLY A 7 -19.90 -11.90 -15.46
C GLY A 7 -19.51 -10.85 -16.49
N GLY A 8 -19.89 -11.06 -17.78
CA GLY A 8 -19.55 -10.12 -18.85
C GLY A 8 -20.56 -8.97 -18.91
N PHE A 9 -20.05 -7.74 -18.99
CA PHE A 9 -20.87 -6.56 -19.25
C PHE A 9 -20.14 -5.54 -20.11
N ALA A 10 -20.91 -4.73 -20.81
CA ALA A 10 -20.43 -3.59 -21.58
C ALA A 10 -21.05 -2.30 -21.03
N VAL A 11 -20.23 -1.30 -20.80
CA VAL A 11 -20.66 0.00 -20.26
C VAL A 11 -20.40 1.08 -21.28
N LEU A 12 -21.47 1.76 -21.71
CA LEU A 12 -21.35 2.95 -22.54
C LEU A 12 -21.12 4.16 -21.65
N VAL A 13 -20.07 4.89 -21.95
CA VAL A 13 -19.64 6.07 -21.19
C VAL A 13 -19.62 7.31 -22.10
N LYS A 14 -19.75 8.48 -21.51
CA LYS A 14 -19.77 9.76 -22.26
C LYS A 14 -18.36 10.26 -22.60
N ASP A 15 -17.37 9.89 -21.78
CA ASP A 15 -15.98 10.36 -21.90
C ASP A 15 -15.02 9.40 -21.18
N LEU A 16 -13.70 9.62 -21.35
CA LEU A 16 -12.67 8.81 -20.71
C LEU A 16 -12.66 8.95 -19.19
N SER A 17 -13.00 10.10 -18.62
CA SER A 17 -13.09 10.28 -17.18
C SER A 17 -14.07 9.28 -16.57
N GLN A 18 -15.26 9.21 -17.14
CA GLN A 18 -16.27 8.24 -16.72
C GLN A 18 -15.83 6.78 -16.96
N ALA A 19 -15.05 6.52 -18.02
CA ALA A 19 -14.48 5.19 -18.26
C ALA A 19 -13.54 4.77 -17.10
N PHE A 20 -12.68 5.67 -16.65
CA PHE A 20 -11.78 5.41 -15.52
C PHE A 20 -12.53 5.29 -14.19
N ASP A 21 -13.62 6.04 -13.97
CA ASP A 21 -14.48 5.87 -12.79
C ASP A 21 -15.09 4.46 -12.74
N VAL A 22 -15.57 3.97 -13.90
CA VAL A 22 -16.08 2.59 -14.03
C VAL A 22 -14.96 1.58 -13.77
N ALA A 23 -13.79 1.74 -14.41
CA ALA A 23 -12.66 0.82 -14.22
C ALA A 23 -12.22 0.75 -12.75
N ASN A 24 -12.07 1.90 -12.08
CA ASN A 24 -11.72 1.96 -10.67
C ASN A 24 -12.82 1.35 -9.76
N THR A 25 -14.09 1.48 -10.15
CA THR A 25 -15.21 0.84 -9.44
C THR A 25 -15.19 -0.67 -9.61
N VAL A 26 -14.84 -1.18 -10.79
CA VAL A 26 -14.66 -2.62 -11.05
C VAL A 26 -13.45 -3.15 -10.29
N ALA A 27 -12.37 -2.39 -10.22
CA ALA A 27 -11.09 -2.78 -9.63
C ALA A 27 -10.57 -4.11 -10.24
N PRO A 28 -10.32 -4.14 -11.57
CA PRO A 28 -10.01 -5.37 -12.27
C PRO A 28 -8.62 -5.90 -11.90
N GLU A 29 -8.46 -7.21 -12.00
CA GLU A 29 -7.15 -7.87 -11.97
C GLU A 29 -6.27 -7.39 -13.12
N HIS A 30 -6.84 -7.38 -14.33
CA HIS A 30 -6.19 -6.91 -15.55
C HIS A 30 -6.96 -5.73 -16.14
N LEU A 31 -6.34 -4.57 -16.26
CA LEU A 31 -6.89 -3.40 -16.91
C LEU A 31 -6.14 -3.15 -18.22
N GLN A 32 -6.79 -3.37 -19.37
CA GLN A 32 -6.20 -3.04 -20.66
C GLN A 32 -6.74 -1.72 -21.18
N LEU A 33 -5.85 -0.80 -21.53
CA LEU A 33 -6.16 0.52 -22.07
C LEU A 33 -5.94 0.53 -23.59
N MET A 34 -7.00 0.30 -24.36
CA MET A 34 -6.96 0.36 -25.83
C MET A 34 -7.42 1.75 -26.32
N ILE A 35 -6.71 2.78 -25.90
CA ILE A 35 -6.97 4.19 -26.20
C ILE A 35 -5.73 4.86 -26.77
N GLU A 36 -5.86 6.03 -27.37
CA GLU A 36 -4.74 6.84 -27.81
C GLU A 36 -3.98 7.43 -26.61
N ASN A 37 -2.63 7.38 -26.66
CA ASN A 37 -1.72 7.92 -25.66
C ASN A 37 -2.11 7.53 -24.20
N PRO A 38 -2.21 6.22 -23.91
CA PRO A 38 -2.68 5.74 -22.61
C PRO A 38 -1.84 6.22 -21.43
N GLU A 39 -0.57 6.57 -21.64
CA GLU A 39 0.35 7.13 -20.64
C GLU A 39 -0.16 8.44 -20.01
N ASN A 40 -0.94 9.23 -20.74
CA ASN A 40 -1.51 10.48 -20.26
C ASN A 40 -2.60 10.27 -19.19
N TYR A 41 -3.08 9.05 -19.04
CA TYR A 41 -4.19 8.70 -18.16
C TYR A 41 -3.80 7.83 -16.96
N LEU A 42 -2.51 7.51 -16.80
CA LEU A 42 -2.04 6.65 -15.70
C LEU A 42 -2.42 7.19 -14.32
N SER A 43 -2.45 8.51 -14.16
CA SER A 43 -2.85 9.16 -12.89
C SER A 43 -4.32 8.99 -12.53
N LEU A 44 -5.17 8.58 -13.46
CA LEU A 44 -6.60 8.32 -13.22
C LEU A 44 -6.85 6.87 -12.74
N ILE A 45 -5.85 6.00 -12.85
CA ILE A 45 -5.97 4.60 -12.42
C ILE A 45 -5.67 4.52 -10.94
N GLN A 46 -6.60 4.01 -10.16
CA GLN A 46 -6.50 3.84 -8.72
C GLN A 46 -6.54 2.37 -8.30
N ASN A 47 -7.36 1.58 -8.97
CA ASN A 47 -7.67 0.22 -8.57
C ASN A 47 -7.52 -0.74 -9.76
N ALA A 48 -6.32 -1.27 -9.97
CA ALA A 48 -6.07 -2.34 -10.93
C ALA A 48 -4.93 -3.24 -10.43
N GLY A 49 -5.00 -4.52 -10.68
CA GLY A 49 -3.92 -5.45 -10.37
C GLY A 49 -2.71 -5.26 -11.28
N ALA A 50 -2.96 -5.19 -12.59
CA ALA A 50 -1.97 -4.84 -13.60
C ALA A 50 -2.62 -3.98 -14.69
N VAL A 51 -1.84 -3.09 -15.30
CA VAL A 51 -2.26 -2.20 -16.38
C VAL A 51 -1.49 -2.52 -17.65
N PHE A 52 -2.22 -2.79 -18.73
CA PHE A 52 -1.69 -3.10 -20.06
C PHE A 52 -2.00 -1.95 -20.99
N MET A 53 -0.97 -1.32 -21.56
CA MET A 53 -1.09 -0.07 -22.29
C MET A 53 -1.01 -0.29 -23.80
N GLY A 54 -2.08 0.10 -24.48
CA GLY A 54 -2.18 0.03 -25.94
C GLY A 54 -2.45 -1.38 -26.47
N ASN A 55 -2.51 -1.47 -27.79
CA ASN A 55 -2.93 -2.68 -28.50
C ASN A 55 -1.86 -3.80 -28.51
N MET A 56 -0.60 -3.45 -28.23
CA MET A 56 0.53 -4.39 -28.30
C MET A 56 0.92 -4.99 -26.94
N ALA A 57 0.15 -4.69 -25.90
CA ALA A 57 0.37 -5.20 -24.55
C ALA A 57 -0.84 -6.00 -24.03
N PRO A 58 -1.15 -7.17 -24.61
CA PRO A 58 -2.21 -8.03 -24.09
C PRO A 58 -1.81 -8.66 -22.75
N ALA A 59 -2.78 -9.10 -21.95
CA ALA A 59 -2.55 -9.73 -20.63
C ALA A 59 -1.55 -10.88 -20.69
N SER A 60 -1.55 -11.69 -21.77
CA SER A 60 -0.60 -12.77 -21.97
C SER A 60 0.87 -12.33 -22.01
N VAL A 61 1.17 -11.08 -22.36
CA VAL A 61 2.54 -10.55 -22.27
C VAL A 61 2.93 -10.41 -20.80
N GLY A 62 2.02 -9.96 -19.94
CA GLY A 62 2.23 -9.87 -18.50
C GLY A 62 2.50 -11.22 -17.87
N ASP A 63 1.71 -12.23 -18.24
CA ASP A 63 1.79 -13.55 -17.63
C ASP A 63 3.07 -14.32 -18.01
N TYR A 64 3.58 -14.11 -19.24
CA TYR A 64 4.61 -15.01 -19.77
C TYR A 64 5.93 -14.33 -20.14
N TYR A 65 5.99 -13.01 -20.27
CA TYR A 65 7.19 -12.37 -20.81
C TYR A 65 7.62 -11.05 -20.16
N ALA A 66 6.71 -10.24 -19.63
CA ALA A 66 7.01 -8.87 -19.20
C ALA A 66 7.92 -8.75 -17.97
N GLY A 67 8.08 -9.83 -17.20
CA GLY A 67 8.99 -9.87 -16.03
C GLY A 67 8.32 -9.64 -14.67
N PRO A 68 7.34 -8.74 -14.49
CA PRO A 68 6.60 -8.64 -13.23
C PRO A 68 5.88 -9.94 -12.88
N SER A 69 5.62 -10.16 -11.60
CA SER A 69 4.79 -11.29 -11.16
C SER A 69 3.38 -11.19 -11.72
N HIS A 70 2.83 -12.33 -12.15
CA HIS A 70 1.43 -12.43 -12.55
C HIS A 70 0.50 -12.87 -11.38
N VAL A 71 1.02 -12.94 -10.17
CA VAL A 71 0.20 -13.12 -8.96
C VAL A 71 -0.40 -11.77 -8.61
N LEU A 72 -1.62 -11.56 -9.04
CA LEU A 72 -2.33 -10.29 -8.99
C LEU A 72 -3.49 -10.34 -7.99
N PRO A 73 -3.93 -9.18 -7.47
CA PRO A 73 -5.11 -9.12 -6.63
C PRO A 73 -6.37 -9.44 -7.43
N THR A 74 -7.11 -10.46 -7.00
CA THR A 74 -8.35 -10.93 -7.61
C THR A 74 -9.58 -10.42 -6.85
N ASP A 75 -10.76 -10.65 -7.37
CA ASP A 75 -12.03 -10.37 -6.67
C ASP A 75 -12.14 -8.94 -6.16
N ARG A 76 -11.72 -7.97 -6.99
CA ARG A 76 -11.76 -6.54 -6.67
C ARG A 76 -10.84 -6.13 -5.51
N SER A 77 -9.95 -6.99 -5.06
CA SER A 77 -9.00 -6.70 -3.98
C SER A 77 -7.91 -5.70 -4.40
N ALA A 78 -7.79 -5.37 -5.69
CA ALA A 78 -6.93 -4.29 -6.19
C ALA A 78 -7.21 -2.90 -5.56
N ARG A 79 -8.30 -2.75 -4.78
CA ARG A 79 -8.58 -1.55 -3.98
C ARG A 79 -7.66 -1.39 -2.78
N PHE A 80 -7.07 -2.47 -2.28
CA PHE A 80 -6.27 -2.48 -1.05
C PHE A 80 -5.08 -3.45 -1.08
N ALA A 81 -4.93 -4.20 -2.16
CA ALA A 81 -3.82 -5.13 -2.35
C ALA A 81 -3.07 -4.84 -3.65
N SER A 82 -1.79 -5.16 -3.67
CA SER A 82 -0.93 -5.06 -4.84
C SER A 82 -0.61 -6.44 -5.42
N ALA A 83 -0.01 -6.48 -6.61
CA ALA A 83 0.63 -7.68 -7.13
C ALA A 83 1.75 -8.15 -6.20
N LEU A 84 2.06 -9.45 -6.23
CA LEU A 84 3.17 -10.02 -5.48
C LEU A 84 4.50 -9.41 -5.93
N THR A 85 5.26 -8.87 -4.98
CA THR A 85 6.54 -8.23 -5.21
C THR A 85 7.61 -8.80 -4.27
N ILE A 86 8.86 -8.39 -4.45
CA ILE A 86 9.95 -8.76 -3.54
C ILE A 86 9.68 -8.25 -2.10
N HIS A 87 8.92 -7.18 -1.95
CA HIS A 87 8.58 -6.62 -0.63
C HIS A 87 7.75 -7.57 0.23
N ASP A 88 7.01 -8.50 -0.38
CA ASP A 88 6.22 -9.52 0.33
C ASP A 88 7.10 -10.59 1.00
N PHE A 89 8.38 -10.67 0.60
CA PHE A 89 9.36 -11.62 1.13
C PHE A 89 10.38 -10.99 2.08
N ILE A 90 10.30 -9.71 2.33
CA ILE A 90 11.14 -8.99 3.29
C ILE A 90 10.26 -8.36 4.36
N LYS A 91 10.85 -8.07 5.50
CA LYS A 91 10.19 -7.34 6.57
C LYS A 91 11.12 -6.28 7.14
N ASP A 92 10.54 -5.20 7.56
CA ASP A 92 11.22 -4.14 8.28
C ASP A 92 11.29 -4.46 9.78
N ILE A 93 12.45 -4.20 10.38
CA ILE A 93 12.66 -4.31 11.83
C ILE A 93 13.15 -2.95 12.30
N HIS A 94 12.38 -2.33 13.17
CA HIS A 94 12.77 -1.06 13.78
C HIS A 94 13.83 -1.30 14.82
N VAL A 95 15.01 -0.67 14.66
CA VAL A 95 16.08 -0.68 15.63
C VAL A 95 16.16 0.71 16.25
N ILE A 96 15.91 0.79 17.55
CA ILE A 96 15.89 2.05 18.30
C ILE A 96 17.05 2.06 19.27
N SER A 97 17.91 3.07 19.17
CA SER A 97 19.01 3.33 20.10
C SER A 97 18.96 4.78 20.54
N MET A 98 19.13 5.01 21.84
CA MET A 98 19.08 6.35 22.42
C MET A 98 20.19 6.50 23.47
N GLY A 99 20.94 7.60 23.40
CA GLY A 99 21.93 7.95 24.39
C GLY A 99 21.33 8.62 25.63
N ALA A 100 22.06 8.63 26.72
CA ALA A 100 21.63 9.19 28.04
C ALA A 100 21.10 10.63 27.92
N ASN A 101 21.81 11.52 27.22
CA ASN A 101 21.38 12.92 27.07
C ASN A 101 20.06 13.05 26.32
N ALA A 102 19.92 12.33 25.23
CA ALA A 102 18.67 12.33 24.45
C ALA A 102 17.49 11.76 25.26
N LEU A 103 17.75 10.73 26.10
CA LEU A 103 16.74 10.20 27.01
C LEU A 103 16.33 11.24 28.06
N LYS A 104 17.30 11.96 28.66
CA LYS A 104 17.01 13.04 29.62
C LYS A 104 16.14 14.13 29.02
N GLU A 105 16.43 14.55 27.80
CA GLU A 105 15.64 15.55 27.07
C GLU A 105 14.22 15.08 26.77
N ALA A 106 14.06 13.82 26.37
CA ALA A 106 12.77 13.26 25.96
C ALA A 106 11.88 12.81 27.14
N ALA A 107 12.48 12.59 28.33
CA ALA A 107 11.84 11.90 29.45
C ALA A 107 10.47 12.48 29.83
N ASN A 108 10.39 13.80 30.02
CA ASN A 108 9.15 14.46 30.44
C ASN A 108 8.02 14.27 29.39
N THR A 109 8.36 14.31 28.12
CA THR A 109 7.40 14.11 27.04
C THR A 109 6.88 12.67 27.03
N ILE A 110 7.80 11.70 27.13
CA ILE A 110 7.43 10.27 27.15
C ILE A 110 6.56 9.95 28.36
N ILE A 111 6.95 10.41 29.56
CA ILE A 111 6.19 10.18 30.79
C ILE A 111 4.79 10.79 30.70
N LYS A 112 4.66 12.00 30.16
CA LYS A 112 3.37 12.66 30.00
C LYS A 112 2.45 11.89 29.07
N ILE A 113 2.94 11.50 27.90
CA ILE A 113 2.15 10.74 26.93
C ILE A 113 1.75 9.38 27.51
N ALA A 114 2.68 8.66 28.12
CA ALA A 114 2.41 7.36 28.72
C ALA A 114 1.32 7.44 29.83
N ASN A 115 1.35 8.49 30.65
CA ASN A 115 0.33 8.70 31.68
C ASN A 115 -1.05 9.03 31.07
N GLU A 116 -1.11 9.87 30.02
CA GLU A 116 -2.37 10.19 29.33
C GLU A 116 -2.99 8.94 28.65
N GLU A 117 -2.15 8.01 28.22
CA GLU A 117 -2.58 6.70 27.67
C GLU A 117 -2.91 5.67 28.77
N GLY A 118 -2.69 5.98 30.04
CA GLY A 118 -2.90 5.05 31.15
C GLY A 118 -1.82 3.95 31.25
N LEU A 119 -0.67 4.15 30.63
CA LEU A 119 0.44 3.21 30.59
C LEU A 119 1.49 3.52 31.67
N GLU A 120 1.11 3.41 32.95
CA GLU A 120 1.95 3.78 34.10
C GLU A 120 3.32 3.06 34.12
N ALA A 121 3.36 1.78 33.74
CA ALA A 121 4.61 1.03 33.68
C ALA A 121 5.59 1.58 32.64
N HIS A 122 5.11 2.15 31.52
CA HIS A 122 5.93 2.82 30.54
C HIS A 122 6.51 4.13 31.10
N ALA A 123 5.70 4.93 31.79
CA ALA A 123 6.15 6.14 32.44
C ALA A 123 7.19 5.83 33.52
N GLU A 124 6.96 4.81 34.33
CA GLU A 124 7.87 4.38 35.38
C GLU A 124 9.20 3.87 34.86
N SER A 125 9.18 3.15 33.74
CA SER A 125 10.41 2.66 33.09
C SER A 125 11.37 3.80 32.69
N ILE A 126 10.82 4.98 32.37
CA ILE A 126 11.62 6.18 32.07
C ILE A 126 12.09 6.84 33.34
N ARG A 127 11.23 6.99 34.37
CA ARG A 127 11.62 7.60 35.65
C ARG A 127 12.82 6.89 36.27
N LEU A 128 12.78 5.57 36.39
CA LEU A 128 13.87 4.78 36.94
C LEU A 128 15.19 4.97 36.19
N ARG A 129 15.16 5.07 34.85
CA ARG A 129 16.38 5.33 34.08
C ARG A 129 16.94 6.73 34.30
N ILE A 130 16.08 7.71 34.48
CA ILE A 130 16.52 9.08 34.77
C ILE A 130 17.11 9.19 36.19
N GLU A 131 16.52 8.51 37.17
CA GLU A 131 17.06 8.41 38.51
C GLU A 131 18.46 7.79 38.50
N GLU A 132 18.63 6.62 37.86
CA GLU A 132 19.94 5.98 37.72
C GLU A 132 20.98 6.90 37.05
N LEU A 133 20.59 7.62 35.98
CA LEU A 133 21.49 8.55 35.30
C LEU A 133 21.86 9.78 36.12
N ASN A 134 21.08 10.13 37.12
CA ASN A 134 21.38 11.24 38.03
C ASN A 134 22.27 10.78 39.20
N ASP A 135 22.12 9.52 39.64
CA ASP A 135 22.94 8.94 40.70
C ASP A 135 24.38 8.65 40.25
N LEU A 136 24.59 8.51 38.93
CA LEU A 136 25.89 8.26 38.30
C LEU A 136 26.64 9.56 37.90
N ALA A 137 26.02 10.71 38.04
CA ALA A 137 26.59 12.02 37.66
C ALA A 137 27.15 12.81 38.82
#